data_5ed5efee470f613a3448733eeaac6bca
#
_entry.id   5ed5efee470f613a3448733eeaac6bca
#
_cell.length_a   1.000
_cell.length_b   1.000
_cell.length_c   1.000
_cell.angle_alpha   90.00
_cell.angle_beta   90.00
_cell.angle_gamma   90.00
#
_symmetry.space_group_name_H-M   'P 1'
#
loop_
_entity.id
_entity.type
_entity.pdbx_description
1 polymer ?
#
loop_
_entity_poly.entity_id
_entity_poly.type
_entity_poly.pdbx_seq_one_letter_code
_entity_poly.pdbx_strand_id
1 'polypeptide(L)'
;VKENGALYLVDCVTSLGGLNLRMDEWHIDALYSGTQKCLSCPPGLSPVSFSKNALKKLSDRSTKVPNWYLDLSMITKYWSGNSRAYHHTAPINMLYGLYQACFNIMDEGMNNVINRHMEMHLELKKELDQLNLKLFVAKEYRLPMLNSIIIPEGKNDLEIRSRLLKEFNIEIGGGLGPLA
;
A
#
# COMPACT_ATOMS: atom_id res chain seq x y z
N VAL A 1 9.58 -17.67 8.02
CA VAL A 1 10.03 -17.49 6.64
C VAL A 1 11.54 -17.68 6.58
N LYS A 2 12.34 -16.93 7.35
CA LYS A 2 13.81 -16.95 7.30
C LYS A 2 14.45 -18.27 7.74
N GLU A 3 13.88 -18.95 8.71
CA GLU A 3 14.34 -20.27 9.18
C GLU A 3 14.37 -21.32 8.06
N ASN A 4 13.53 -21.14 7.04
CA ASN A 4 13.46 -22.01 5.86
C ASN A 4 14.28 -21.47 4.66
N GLY A 5 15.13 -20.46 4.85
CA GLY A 5 15.93 -19.87 3.77
C GLY A 5 15.14 -19.13 2.69
N ALA A 6 13.86 -18.86 2.93
CA ALA A 6 13.00 -18.14 2.00
C ALA A 6 13.13 -16.62 2.19
N LEU A 7 12.88 -15.86 1.11
CA LEU A 7 12.78 -14.40 1.18
C LEU A 7 11.42 -13.99 1.73
N TYR A 8 11.41 -12.96 2.60
CA TYR A 8 10.19 -12.38 3.13
C TYR A 8 9.79 -11.16 2.30
N LEU A 9 8.72 -11.34 1.51
CA LEU A 9 8.13 -10.29 0.66
C LEU A 9 6.86 -9.76 1.31
N VAL A 10 6.72 -8.44 1.40
CA VAL A 10 5.57 -7.76 2.02
C VAL A 10 4.89 -6.81 1.03
N ASP A 11 3.57 -6.95 0.91
CA ASP A 11 2.69 -5.98 0.24
C ASP A 11 2.37 -4.84 1.21
N CYS A 12 2.80 -3.62 0.86
CA CYS A 12 2.55 -2.41 1.64
C CYS A 12 1.69 -1.40 0.86
N VAL A 13 0.97 -1.84 -0.17
CA VAL A 13 0.21 -0.93 -1.05
C VAL A 13 -0.71 -0.03 -0.26
N THR A 14 -1.44 -0.58 0.71
CA THR A 14 -2.40 0.20 1.51
C THR A 14 -1.79 0.79 2.79
N SER A 15 -0.63 0.32 3.24
CA SER A 15 -0.09 0.66 4.56
C SER A 15 1.10 1.63 4.55
N LEU A 16 1.84 1.74 3.43
CA LEU A 16 2.97 2.68 3.35
C LEU A 16 2.48 4.13 3.46
N GLY A 17 3.01 4.85 4.43
CA GLY A 17 2.59 6.23 4.76
C GLY A 17 1.44 6.31 5.76
N GLY A 18 0.79 5.19 6.14
CA GLY A 18 -0.29 5.14 7.13
C GLY A 18 0.02 4.31 8.37
N LEU A 19 1.06 3.47 8.30
CA LEU A 19 1.56 2.67 9.42
C LEU A 19 3.06 2.83 9.58
N ASN A 20 3.56 2.55 10.78
CA ASN A 20 4.98 2.51 11.06
C ASN A 20 5.59 1.21 10.54
N LEU A 21 5.97 1.21 9.25
CA LEU A 21 6.64 0.08 8.61
C LEU A 21 8.12 0.08 8.97
N ARG A 22 8.59 -1.00 9.59
CA ARG A 22 9.96 -1.17 10.08
C ARG A 22 10.65 -2.29 9.32
N MET A 23 11.01 -2.02 8.06
CA MET A 23 11.56 -3.03 7.16
C MET A 23 12.76 -3.77 7.75
N ASP A 24 13.71 -3.06 8.33
CA ASP A 24 14.94 -3.63 8.87
C ASP A 24 14.67 -4.44 10.16
N GLU A 25 13.88 -3.88 11.08
CA GLU A 25 13.55 -4.54 12.35
C GLU A 25 12.73 -5.82 12.13
N TRP A 26 11.83 -5.81 11.14
CA TRP A 26 11.01 -6.98 10.79
C TRP A 26 11.71 -7.93 9.83
N HIS A 27 12.95 -7.62 9.47
CA HIS A 27 13.77 -8.41 8.55
C HIS A 27 13.07 -8.69 7.21
N ILE A 28 12.34 -7.72 6.68
CA ILE A 28 11.70 -7.81 5.38
C ILE A 28 12.78 -7.81 4.30
N ASP A 29 12.71 -8.75 3.35
CA ASP A 29 13.67 -8.83 2.25
C ASP A 29 13.27 -7.98 1.06
N ALA A 30 11.97 -7.87 0.79
CA ALA A 30 11.45 -7.01 -0.25
C ALA A 30 10.07 -6.47 0.16
N LEU A 31 9.81 -5.22 -0.17
CA LEU A 31 8.48 -4.64 -0.05
C LEU A 31 8.14 -3.82 -1.28
N TYR A 32 6.86 -3.69 -1.55
CA TYR A 32 6.35 -2.81 -2.59
C TYR A 32 5.09 -2.07 -2.12
N SER A 33 4.82 -0.95 -2.78
CA SER A 33 3.64 -0.14 -2.50
C SER A 33 3.12 0.52 -3.78
N GLY A 34 2.03 1.27 -3.64
CA GLY A 34 1.46 2.12 -4.68
C GLY A 34 1.29 3.55 -4.18
N THR A 35 1.47 4.52 -5.07
CA THR A 35 1.43 5.94 -4.71
C THR A 35 0.03 6.46 -4.40
N GLN A 36 -1.04 5.81 -4.90
CA GLN A 36 -2.43 6.26 -4.82
C GLN A 36 -3.16 5.90 -3.51
N LYS A 37 -2.47 5.35 -2.51
CA LYS A 37 -3.04 4.99 -1.20
C LYS A 37 -2.64 6.04 -0.15
N CYS A 38 -2.08 5.66 0.98
CA CYS A 38 -1.76 6.60 2.05
C CYS A 38 -0.71 7.66 1.69
N LEU A 39 0.05 7.45 0.61
CA LEU A 39 0.91 8.51 0.07
C LEU A 39 0.14 9.65 -0.58
N SER A 40 -1.16 9.50 -0.83
CA SER A 40 -2.07 10.55 -1.35
C SER A 40 -1.59 11.19 -2.66
N CYS A 41 -1.04 10.38 -3.55
CA CYS A 41 -0.48 10.78 -4.84
C CYS A 41 -1.26 10.09 -5.98
N PRO A 42 -1.30 10.62 -7.20
CA PRO A 42 -1.87 9.91 -8.33
C PRO A 42 -1.24 8.53 -8.55
N PRO A 43 -1.99 7.54 -9.06
CA PRO A 43 -1.44 6.23 -9.42
C PRO A 43 -0.42 6.36 -10.55
N GLY A 44 0.52 5.41 -10.63
CA GLY A 44 1.49 5.34 -11.72
C GLY A 44 2.92 5.05 -11.29
N LEU A 45 3.21 5.08 -9.98
CA LEU A 45 4.49 4.67 -9.41
C LEU A 45 4.30 3.57 -8.37
N SER A 46 5.29 2.70 -8.28
CA SER A 46 5.37 1.64 -7.28
C SER A 46 6.67 1.77 -6.48
N PRO A 47 6.63 2.42 -5.31
CA PRO A 47 7.77 2.41 -4.39
C PRO A 47 8.14 0.96 -4.04
N VAL A 48 9.44 0.66 -4.11
CA VAL A 48 9.98 -0.66 -3.78
C VAL A 48 11.23 -0.52 -2.93
N SER A 49 11.47 -1.48 -2.06
CA SER A 49 12.71 -1.56 -1.28
C SER A 49 13.17 -3.01 -1.15
N PHE A 50 14.48 -3.22 -1.15
CA PHE A 50 15.11 -4.54 -1.13
C PHE A 50 16.24 -4.61 -0.11
N SER A 51 16.27 -5.69 0.68
CA SER A 51 17.38 -5.99 1.57
C SER A 51 18.64 -6.38 0.78
N LYS A 52 19.80 -6.33 1.43
CA LYS A 52 21.06 -6.84 0.85
C LYS A 52 20.95 -8.32 0.47
N ASN A 53 20.19 -9.10 1.25
CA ASN A 53 19.94 -10.52 0.96
C ASN A 53 19.11 -10.71 -0.32
N ALA A 54 18.06 -9.93 -0.51
CA ALA A 54 17.27 -9.95 -1.73
C ALA A 54 18.10 -9.55 -2.97
N LEU A 55 18.91 -8.49 -2.85
CA LEU A 55 19.81 -8.04 -3.93
C LEU A 55 20.87 -9.08 -4.25
N LYS A 56 21.43 -9.76 -3.22
CA LYS A 56 22.34 -10.88 -3.44
C LYS A 56 21.66 -12.02 -4.21
N LYS A 57 20.46 -12.41 -3.80
CA LYS A 57 19.68 -13.46 -4.49
C LYS A 57 19.39 -13.09 -5.95
N LEU A 58 19.15 -11.80 -6.21
CA LEU A 58 18.99 -11.28 -7.57
C LEU A 58 20.28 -11.43 -8.39
N SER A 59 21.44 -11.07 -7.83
CA SER A 59 22.74 -11.16 -8.51
C SER A 59 23.17 -12.61 -8.78
N ASP A 60 22.83 -13.53 -7.87
CA ASP A 60 23.17 -14.95 -7.99
C ASP A 60 22.23 -15.71 -8.98
N ARG A 61 21.26 -15.02 -9.54
CA ARG A 61 20.28 -15.62 -10.47
C ARG A 61 20.96 -16.07 -11.78
N SER A 62 20.85 -17.34 -12.11
CA SER A 62 21.43 -17.93 -13.33
C SER A 62 20.50 -17.85 -14.55
N THR A 63 19.20 -17.65 -14.35
CA THR A 63 18.20 -17.59 -15.40
C THR A 63 17.79 -16.17 -15.72
N LYS A 64 17.58 -15.86 -17.01
CA LYS A 64 17.11 -14.52 -17.42
C LYS A 64 15.71 -14.26 -16.87
N VAL A 65 15.47 -13.01 -16.44
CA VAL A 65 14.12 -12.54 -16.10
C VAL A 65 13.29 -12.46 -17.39
N PRO A 66 12.12 -13.09 -17.46
CA PRO A 66 11.32 -13.16 -18.69
C PRO A 66 10.68 -11.82 -19.08
N ASN A 67 10.54 -10.90 -18.13
CA ASN A 67 9.95 -9.59 -18.37
C ASN A 67 11.03 -8.50 -18.23
N TRP A 68 11.41 -7.88 -19.35
CA TRP A 68 12.38 -6.81 -19.39
C TRP A 68 12.04 -5.64 -18.46
N TYR A 69 10.78 -5.21 -18.44
CA TYR A 69 10.36 -4.04 -17.67
C TYR A 69 10.46 -4.26 -16.15
N LEU A 70 10.31 -5.49 -15.69
CA LEU A 70 10.40 -5.88 -14.28
C LEU A 70 11.77 -6.46 -13.91
N ASP A 71 12.76 -6.39 -14.80
CA ASP A 71 14.12 -6.85 -14.50
C ASP A 71 14.86 -5.84 -13.62
N LEU A 72 14.84 -6.08 -12.31
CA LEU A 72 15.49 -5.24 -11.31
C LEU A 72 17.00 -5.11 -11.54
N SER A 73 17.65 -6.08 -12.16
CA SER A 73 19.08 -5.99 -12.48
C SER A 73 19.38 -4.88 -13.49
N MET A 74 18.44 -4.64 -14.41
CA MET A 74 18.51 -3.55 -15.38
C MET A 74 18.10 -2.22 -14.76
N ILE A 75 17.06 -2.22 -13.93
CA ILE A 75 16.56 -1.03 -13.23
C ILE A 75 17.63 -0.50 -12.25
N THR A 76 18.29 -1.38 -11.49
CA THR A 76 19.35 -0.96 -10.56
C THR A 76 20.56 -0.35 -11.28
N LYS A 77 20.92 -0.82 -12.46
CA LYS A 77 21.95 -0.19 -13.30
C LYS A 77 21.54 1.21 -13.76
N TYR A 78 20.27 1.40 -14.05
CA TYR A 78 19.71 2.71 -14.42
C TYR A 78 19.76 3.70 -13.24
N TRP A 79 19.54 3.23 -12.01
CA TRP A 79 19.57 4.07 -10.80
C TRP A 79 20.96 4.30 -10.21
N SER A 80 21.91 3.38 -10.40
CA SER A 80 23.21 3.38 -9.68
C SER A 80 24.16 4.51 -10.09
N GLY A 81 23.93 5.19 -11.21
CA GLY A 81 24.65 6.41 -11.60
C GLY A 81 26.12 6.23 -12.03
N ASN A 82 26.73 5.06 -11.89
CA ASN A 82 28.14 4.82 -12.17
C ASN A 82 28.49 4.76 -13.68
N SER A 83 27.49 4.51 -14.51
CA SER A 83 27.57 4.59 -15.96
C SER A 83 26.21 4.95 -16.51
N ARG A 84 26.18 5.72 -17.63
CA ARG A 84 24.92 6.08 -18.26
C ARG A 84 24.24 4.80 -18.78
N ALA A 85 23.24 4.32 -18.08
CA ALA A 85 22.33 3.27 -18.53
C ALA A 85 20.93 3.86 -18.70
N TYR A 86 20.21 3.42 -19.71
CA TYR A 86 18.83 3.82 -19.94
C TYR A 86 17.97 2.58 -19.96
N HIS A 87 16.91 2.58 -19.16
CA HIS A 87 15.95 1.50 -19.11
C HIS A 87 14.60 1.93 -19.69
N HIS A 88 14.03 3.02 -19.16
CA HIS A 88 12.74 3.56 -19.61
C HIS A 88 12.68 5.07 -19.29
N THR A 89 11.76 5.76 -19.94
CA THR A 89 11.50 7.16 -19.61
C THR A 89 10.73 7.26 -18.30
N ALA A 90 11.32 7.92 -17.31
CA ALA A 90 10.65 8.13 -16.03
C ALA A 90 9.38 9.01 -16.21
N PRO A 91 8.28 8.67 -15.53
CA PRO A 91 7.04 9.46 -15.59
C PRO A 91 7.17 10.70 -14.70
N ILE A 92 7.76 11.75 -15.25
CA ILE A 92 8.20 12.97 -14.52
C ILE A 92 7.05 13.60 -13.73
N ASN A 93 5.86 13.73 -14.33
CA ASN A 93 4.71 14.31 -13.63
C ASN A 93 4.31 13.52 -12.38
N MET A 94 4.42 12.18 -12.44
CA MET A 94 4.15 11.32 -11.27
C MET A 94 5.23 11.47 -10.20
N LEU A 95 6.48 11.69 -10.60
CA LEU A 95 7.58 11.94 -9.66
C LEU A 95 7.40 13.28 -8.93
N TYR A 96 6.95 14.34 -9.59
CA TYR A 96 6.60 15.60 -8.92
C TYR A 96 5.46 15.41 -7.93
N GLY A 97 4.41 14.67 -8.30
CA GLY A 97 3.32 14.32 -7.40
C GLY A 97 3.81 13.54 -6.17
N LEU A 98 4.66 12.53 -6.37
CA LEU A 98 5.24 11.75 -5.27
C LEU A 98 6.16 12.61 -4.38
N TYR A 99 6.97 13.49 -4.97
CA TYR A 99 7.79 14.42 -4.20
C TYR A 99 6.95 15.28 -3.26
N GLN A 100 5.87 15.90 -3.79
CA GLN A 100 4.97 16.71 -2.98
C GLN A 100 4.26 15.89 -1.90
N ALA A 101 3.83 14.68 -2.23
CA ALA A 101 3.20 13.78 -1.26
C ALA A 101 4.15 13.40 -0.10
N CYS A 102 5.39 13.07 -0.41
CA CYS A 102 6.42 12.82 0.60
C CYS A 102 6.69 14.08 1.45
N PHE A 103 6.78 15.25 0.80
CA PHE A 103 6.96 16.52 1.51
C PHE A 103 5.81 16.77 2.50
N ASN A 104 4.57 16.59 2.09
CA ASN A 104 3.40 16.79 2.96
C ASN A 104 3.43 15.85 4.18
N ILE A 105 3.79 14.57 3.98
CA ILE A 105 3.92 13.60 5.08
C ILE A 105 5.04 13.99 6.05
N MET A 106 6.16 14.49 5.53
CA MET A 106 7.28 14.95 6.36
C MET A 106 6.94 16.23 7.13
N ASP A 107 6.21 17.15 6.52
CA ASP A 107 5.75 18.40 7.13
C ASP A 107 4.73 18.14 8.24
N GLU A 108 3.74 17.26 8.00
CA GLU A 108 2.79 16.82 9.04
C GLU A 108 3.50 16.03 10.14
N GLY A 109 4.54 15.30 9.80
CA GLY A 109 5.25 14.35 10.65
C GLY A 109 4.63 12.96 10.66
N MET A 110 5.44 11.93 10.42
CA MET A 110 4.98 10.53 10.25
C MET A 110 4.11 10.05 11.44
N ASN A 111 4.47 10.39 12.68
CA ASN A 111 3.68 10.00 13.84
C ASN A 111 2.29 10.65 13.84
N ASN A 112 2.19 11.90 13.42
CA ASN A 112 0.91 12.60 13.32
C ASN A 112 0.02 11.98 12.23
N VAL A 113 0.61 11.67 11.09
CA VAL A 113 -0.10 10.96 10.00
C VAL A 113 -0.68 9.63 10.49
N ILE A 114 0.14 8.82 11.18
CA ILE A 114 -0.28 7.52 11.73
C ILE A 114 -1.40 7.71 12.77
N ASN A 115 -1.24 8.66 13.69
CA ASN A 115 -2.24 8.95 14.72
C ASN A 115 -3.56 9.40 14.08
N ARG A 116 -3.51 10.29 13.09
CA ARG A 116 -4.72 10.74 12.36
C ARG A 116 -5.47 9.58 11.71
N HIS A 117 -4.78 8.65 11.07
CA HIS A 117 -5.42 7.45 10.52
C HIS A 117 -6.08 6.60 11.61
N MET A 118 -5.40 6.43 12.74
CA MET A 118 -5.94 5.66 13.87
C MET A 118 -7.16 6.34 14.50
N GLU A 119 -7.11 7.65 14.72
CA GLU A 119 -8.23 8.43 15.29
C GLU A 119 -9.47 8.34 14.40
N MET A 120 -9.31 8.51 13.08
CA MET A 120 -10.42 8.38 12.12
C MET A 120 -11.00 6.97 12.09
N HIS A 121 -10.15 5.94 12.18
CA HIS A 121 -10.62 4.55 12.30
C HIS A 121 -11.42 4.31 13.57
N LEU A 122 -10.95 4.80 14.70
CA LEU A 122 -11.62 4.60 15.98
C LEU A 122 -12.96 5.33 16.05
N GLU A 123 -13.04 6.54 15.49
CA GLU A 123 -14.30 7.28 15.41
C GLU A 123 -15.30 6.58 14.49
N LEU A 124 -14.89 6.18 13.30
CA LEU A 124 -15.73 5.38 12.40
C LEU A 124 -16.22 4.10 13.09
N LYS A 125 -15.32 3.37 13.75
CA LYS A 125 -15.67 2.13 14.45
C LYS A 125 -16.70 2.37 15.54
N LYS A 126 -16.55 3.43 16.33
CA LYS A 126 -17.49 3.80 17.40
C LYS A 126 -18.91 4.03 16.85
N GLU A 127 -19.03 4.75 15.74
CA GLU A 127 -20.33 4.98 15.10
C GLU A 127 -20.92 3.70 14.48
N LEU A 128 -20.09 2.86 13.87
CA LEU A 128 -20.53 1.55 13.35
C LEU A 128 -21.04 0.62 14.47
N ASP A 129 -20.37 0.63 15.63
CA ASP A 129 -20.80 -0.17 16.80
C ASP A 129 -22.19 0.27 17.32
N GLN A 130 -22.49 1.58 17.35
CA GLN A 130 -23.81 2.11 17.72
C GLN A 130 -24.92 1.64 16.76
N LEU A 131 -24.57 1.45 15.50
CA LEU A 131 -25.47 0.93 14.46
C LEU A 131 -25.51 -0.60 14.41
N ASN A 132 -24.81 -1.31 15.31
CA ASN A 132 -24.61 -2.77 15.28
C ASN A 132 -23.98 -3.28 13.97
N LEU A 133 -23.23 -2.46 13.26
CA LEU A 133 -22.48 -2.85 12.07
C LEU A 133 -21.11 -3.41 12.46
N LYS A 134 -20.73 -4.52 11.82
CA LYS A 134 -19.50 -5.23 12.18
C LYS A 134 -18.44 -5.07 11.11
N LEU A 135 -17.22 -4.82 11.53
CA LEU A 135 -16.05 -4.90 10.65
C LEU A 135 -15.73 -6.37 10.36
N PHE A 136 -15.45 -6.68 9.10
CA PHE A 136 -15.15 -8.03 8.62
C PHE A 136 -13.82 -8.57 9.17
N VAL A 137 -12.79 -7.71 9.19
CA VAL A 137 -11.45 -8.11 9.61
C VAL A 137 -11.37 -8.20 11.14
N ALA A 138 -10.75 -9.26 11.67
CA ALA A 138 -10.49 -9.40 13.11
C ALA A 138 -9.61 -8.25 13.63
N LYS A 139 -9.86 -7.82 14.87
CA LYS A 139 -9.30 -6.58 15.45
C LYS A 139 -7.78 -6.48 15.32
N GLU A 140 -7.08 -7.57 15.55
CA GLU A 140 -5.62 -7.67 15.54
C GLU A 140 -4.99 -7.56 14.14
N TYR A 141 -5.78 -7.69 13.07
CA TYR A 141 -5.32 -7.63 11.69
C TYR A 141 -5.86 -6.41 10.92
N ARG A 142 -6.55 -5.49 11.61
CA ARG A 142 -7.12 -4.30 10.97
C ARG A 142 -6.06 -3.29 10.58
N LEU A 143 -6.24 -2.73 9.40
CA LEU A 143 -5.52 -1.54 8.97
C LEU A 143 -6.43 -0.31 9.24
N PRO A 144 -5.95 0.73 9.93
CA PRO A 144 -6.76 1.92 10.21
C PRO A 144 -7.33 2.60 8.97
N MET A 145 -6.59 2.57 7.87
CA MET A 145 -6.97 3.22 6.61
C MET A 145 -7.82 2.35 5.69
N LEU A 146 -8.14 1.09 6.06
CA LEU A 146 -8.93 0.18 5.26
C LEU A 146 -9.97 -0.54 6.12
N ASN A 147 -11.23 -0.17 5.97
CA ASN A 147 -12.33 -0.69 6.76
C ASN A 147 -13.30 -1.46 5.88
N SER A 148 -13.46 -2.76 6.12
CA SER A 148 -14.44 -3.61 5.45
C SER A 148 -15.58 -3.88 6.40
N ILE A 149 -16.81 -3.53 5.99
CA ILE A 149 -18.03 -3.65 6.80
C ILE A 149 -18.85 -4.82 6.28
N ILE A 150 -19.32 -5.66 7.19
CA ILE A 150 -20.24 -6.77 6.86
C ILE A 150 -21.61 -6.18 6.56
N ILE A 151 -22.15 -6.50 5.38
CA ILE A 151 -23.52 -6.11 5.03
C ILE A 151 -24.49 -6.87 5.91
N PRO A 152 -25.44 -6.20 6.61
CA PRO A 152 -26.43 -6.85 7.42
C PRO A 152 -27.33 -7.77 6.61
N GLU A 153 -27.77 -8.86 7.23
CA GLU A 153 -28.66 -9.82 6.60
C GLU A 153 -29.94 -9.14 6.05
N GLY A 154 -30.36 -9.54 4.87
CA GLY A 154 -31.52 -8.99 4.18
C GLY A 154 -31.34 -7.59 3.58
N LYS A 155 -30.12 -7.04 3.59
CA LYS A 155 -29.80 -5.77 2.93
C LYS A 155 -29.09 -5.99 1.60
N ASN A 156 -29.34 -5.08 0.66
CA ASN A 156 -28.70 -5.09 -0.66
C ASN A 156 -27.53 -4.07 -0.67
N ASP A 157 -26.33 -4.56 -0.88
CA ASP A 157 -25.10 -3.75 -0.92
C ASP A 157 -25.17 -2.62 -1.98
N LEU A 158 -25.56 -2.97 -3.20
CA LEU A 158 -25.61 -2.00 -4.30
C LEU A 158 -26.64 -0.90 -4.05
N GLU A 159 -27.79 -1.25 -3.47
CA GLU A 159 -28.83 -0.27 -3.12
C GLU A 159 -28.34 0.71 -2.05
N ILE A 160 -27.72 0.19 -0.98
CA ILE A 160 -27.16 1.02 0.11
C ILE A 160 -26.10 1.97 -0.46
N ARG A 161 -25.13 1.46 -1.22
CA ARG A 161 -24.06 2.29 -1.80
C ARG A 161 -24.61 3.34 -2.77
N SER A 162 -25.61 2.98 -3.59
CA SER A 162 -26.26 3.93 -4.50
C SER A 162 -26.98 5.06 -3.75
N ARG A 163 -27.61 4.75 -2.62
CA ARG A 163 -28.24 5.76 -1.77
C ARG A 163 -27.23 6.65 -1.08
N LEU A 164 -26.16 6.08 -0.53
CA LEU A 164 -25.07 6.86 0.07
C LEU A 164 -24.46 7.86 -0.92
N LEU A 165 -24.24 7.43 -2.15
CA LEU A 165 -23.73 8.31 -3.19
C LEU A 165 -24.74 9.42 -3.56
N LYS A 166 -26.00 9.08 -3.81
CA LYS A 166 -27.02 10.01 -4.29
C LYS A 166 -27.50 11.00 -3.23
N GLU A 167 -27.68 10.53 -1.99
CA GLU A 167 -28.29 11.32 -0.92
C GLU A 167 -27.27 12.07 -0.08
N PHE A 168 -26.03 11.53 0.03
CA PHE A 168 -25.00 12.04 0.94
C PHE A 168 -23.66 12.37 0.27
N ASN A 169 -23.51 12.14 -1.05
CA ASN A 169 -22.23 12.25 -1.77
C ASN A 169 -21.09 11.40 -1.14
N ILE A 170 -21.44 10.24 -0.60
CA ILE A 170 -20.49 9.30 -0.02
C ILE A 170 -20.35 8.11 -0.95
N GLU A 171 -19.17 7.91 -1.51
CA GLU A 171 -18.84 6.75 -2.33
C GLU A 171 -18.13 5.68 -1.49
N ILE A 172 -18.67 4.46 -1.49
CA ILE A 172 -18.09 3.29 -0.84
C ILE A 172 -17.91 2.20 -1.88
N GLY A 173 -16.74 1.59 -1.93
CA GLY A 173 -16.45 0.44 -2.80
C GLY A 173 -17.21 -0.81 -2.37
N GLY A 174 -17.61 -1.63 -3.32
CA GLY A 174 -18.10 -3.00 -3.05
C GLY A 174 -16.96 -3.95 -2.67
N GLY A 175 -17.33 -5.14 -2.23
CA GLY A 175 -16.38 -6.23 -2.04
C GLY A 175 -15.68 -6.62 -3.34
N LEU A 176 -14.51 -7.24 -3.25
CA LEU A 176 -13.73 -7.69 -4.41
C LEU A 176 -13.49 -9.20 -4.34
N GLY A 177 -13.50 -9.85 -5.49
CA GLY A 177 -13.26 -11.29 -5.58
C GLY A 177 -14.22 -12.10 -4.72
N PRO A 178 -13.74 -12.93 -3.78
CA PRO A 178 -14.60 -13.74 -2.93
C PRO A 178 -15.51 -12.96 -1.97
N LEU A 179 -15.28 -11.64 -1.85
CA LEU A 179 -16.08 -10.75 -1.01
C LEU A 179 -17.06 -9.88 -1.83
N ALA A 180 -17.15 -10.11 -3.14
CA ALA A 180 -18.05 -9.40 -4.03
C ALA A 180 -19.50 -9.88 -3.90
#